data_ea8340373232c2c6566e51dea7b41895
#
_entry.id   ea8340373232c2c6566e51dea7b41895
#
_cell.length_a   1.000
_cell.length_b   1.000
_cell.length_c   1.000
_cell.angle_alpha   90.00
_cell.angle_beta   90.00
_cell.angle_gamma   90.00
#
_symmetry.space_group_name_H-M   'P 1'
#
loop_
_entity.id
_entity.type
_entity.pdbx_description
1 polymer ?
#
loop_
_entity_poly.entity_id
_entity_poly.type
_entity_poly.pdbx_seq_one_letter_code
_entity_poly.pdbx_strand_id
1 'polypeptide(L)'
;MGPAGEVGPTGATGPAGEIGPTGATGPAGVAPPDAFASFIDYEDLFTSGDRITLFPSVPDPTGNITESTLTEVSLTAGYYLVTYSVSAILRDPNYIQVTPFYNGTAHLETGVYFATTANGSSAVGASSFILYAPEATVFSLTYNGPEDSREGTVTLTFLKLRAPA
;
A
#
# COMPACT_ATOMS: atom_id res chain seq x y z
N MET A 1 -39.37 75.08 -57.75
CA MET A 1 -39.22 74.02 -56.71
C MET A 1 -37.90 73.31 -56.95
N GLY A 2 -36.95 73.42 -56.00
CA GLY A 2 -35.67 72.74 -56.04
C GLY A 2 -35.79 71.29 -55.56
N PRO A 3 -34.84 70.41 -55.96
CA PRO A 3 -34.86 69.02 -55.52
C PRO A 3 -34.61 68.93 -54.03
N ALA A 4 -35.11 67.86 -53.36
CA ALA A 4 -34.93 67.55 -51.95
C ALA A 4 -33.46 67.26 -51.66
N GLY A 5 -32.95 67.76 -50.54
CA GLY A 5 -31.58 67.53 -50.10
C GLY A 5 -31.25 66.04 -49.77
N GLU A 6 -30.03 65.70 -49.95
CA GLU A 6 -29.52 64.29 -49.68
C GLU A 6 -29.71 63.86 -48.20
N VAL A 7 -29.97 62.57 -47.98
CA VAL A 7 -30.09 61.99 -46.66
C VAL A 7 -28.71 61.95 -46.00
N GLY A 8 -28.58 62.44 -44.78
CA GLY A 8 -27.30 62.44 -44.03
C GLY A 8 -26.77 61.02 -43.76
N PRO A 9 -25.45 60.85 -43.52
CA PRO A 9 -24.82 59.57 -43.31
C PRO A 9 -25.31 58.90 -42.01
N THR A 10 -25.40 57.55 -42.02
CA THR A 10 -25.76 56.76 -40.88
C THR A 10 -24.76 56.96 -39.75
N GLY A 11 -25.21 57.09 -38.50
CA GLY A 11 -24.35 57.22 -37.31
C GLY A 11 -23.45 56.01 -37.09
N ALA A 12 -22.27 56.25 -36.51
CA ALA A 12 -21.32 55.17 -36.18
C ALA A 12 -21.93 54.17 -35.20
N THR A 13 -21.60 52.85 -35.39
CA THR A 13 -21.95 51.76 -34.47
C THR A 13 -21.27 52.01 -33.11
N GLY A 14 -21.99 51.87 -32.01
CA GLY A 14 -21.44 52.01 -30.65
C GLY A 14 -20.36 50.96 -30.36
N PRO A 15 -19.46 51.22 -29.39
CA PRO A 15 -18.41 50.28 -29.00
C PRO A 15 -19.00 48.97 -28.47
N ALA A 16 -18.27 47.83 -28.67
CA ALA A 16 -18.66 46.53 -28.12
C ALA A 16 -18.67 46.59 -26.58
N GLY A 17 -19.63 45.93 -25.96
CA GLY A 17 -19.72 45.83 -24.49
C GLY A 17 -18.51 45.11 -23.89
N GLU A 18 -18.19 45.39 -22.63
CA GLU A 18 -17.12 44.75 -21.90
C GLU A 18 -17.34 43.24 -21.74
N ILE A 19 -16.24 42.46 -21.76
CA ILE A 19 -16.26 41.03 -21.52
C ILE A 19 -16.64 40.81 -20.04
N GLY A 20 -17.63 39.99 -19.78
CA GLY A 20 -18.04 39.62 -18.41
C GLY A 20 -16.92 38.96 -17.60
N PRO A 21 -16.95 39.02 -16.27
CA PRO A 21 -15.96 38.41 -15.40
C PRO A 21 -15.88 36.89 -15.60
N THR A 22 -14.65 36.33 -15.46
CA THR A 22 -14.42 34.88 -15.49
C THR A 22 -15.22 34.21 -14.38
N GLY A 23 -15.89 33.11 -14.68
CA GLY A 23 -16.65 32.33 -13.69
C GLY A 23 -15.75 31.84 -12.54
N ALA A 24 -16.31 31.65 -11.35
CA ALA A 24 -15.59 31.16 -10.19
C ALA A 24 -15.01 29.76 -10.45
N THR A 25 -13.79 29.51 -9.93
CA THR A 25 -13.17 28.20 -9.95
C THR A 25 -14.05 27.19 -9.18
N GLY A 26 -14.28 26.02 -9.74
CA GLY A 26 -15.04 24.95 -9.07
C GLY A 26 -14.37 24.50 -7.76
N PRO A 27 -15.12 23.86 -6.84
CA PRO A 27 -14.56 23.35 -5.59
C PRO A 27 -13.45 22.33 -5.87
N ALA A 28 -12.43 22.28 -4.99
CA ALA A 28 -11.38 21.26 -5.04
C ALA A 28 -11.99 19.86 -4.92
N GLY A 29 -11.46 18.89 -5.67
CA GLY A 29 -11.86 17.48 -5.55
C GLY A 29 -11.59 16.92 -4.15
N VAL A 30 -12.44 16.01 -3.70
CA VAL A 30 -12.25 15.29 -2.44
C VAL A 30 -11.10 14.28 -2.64
N ALA A 31 -10.11 14.28 -1.73
CA ALA A 31 -9.06 13.28 -1.74
C ALA A 31 -9.66 11.89 -1.48
N PRO A 32 -9.19 10.82 -2.17
CA PRO A 32 -9.61 9.46 -1.87
C PRO A 32 -9.23 9.10 -0.42
N PRO A 33 -9.99 8.20 0.24
CA PRO A 33 -9.66 7.73 1.58
C PRO A 33 -8.32 7.00 1.59
N ASP A 34 -7.63 7.04 2.73
CA ASP A 34 -6.40 6.27 2.94
C ASP A 34 -6.74 4.76 3.00
N ALA A 35 -5.91 3.94 2.36
CA ALA A 35 -6.02 2.48 2.37
C ALA A 35 -4.93 1.88 3.25
N PHE A 36 -5.32 1.15 4.26
CA PHE A 36 -4.41 0.46 5.18
C PHE A 36 -5.04 -0.82 5.71
N ALA A 37 -4.20 -1.80 6.04
CA ALA A 37 -4.62 -3.03 6.70
C ALA A 37 -3.53 -3.54 7.63
N SER A 38 -3.91 -4.28 8.66
CA SER A 38 -3.00 -4.95 9.57
C SER A 38 -3.42 -6.40 9.76
N PHE A 39 -2.41 -7.28 9.82
CA PHE A 39 -2.55 -8.72 9.99
C PHE A 39 -1.68 -9.17 11.15
N ILE A 40 -2.13 -10.18 11.87
CA ILE A 40 -1.40 -10.78 12.99
C ILE A 40 -1.50 -12.30 12.95
N ASP A 41 -0.50 -12.93 13.51
CA ASP A 41 -0.55 -14.31 13.96
C ASP A 41 0.22 -14.41 15.28
N TYR A 42 -0.19 -15.27 16.19
CA TYR A 42 0.44 -15.41 17.49
C TYR A 42 0.30 -16.86 18.01
N GLU A 43 1.28 -17.27 18.83
CA GLU A 43 1.36 -18.63 19.41
C GLU A 43 1.39 -19.74 18.36
N ASP A 44 1.84 -19.44 17.12
CA ASP A 44 1.92 -20.40 16.03
C ASP A 44 3.22 -21.23 16.08
N LEU A 45 3.14 -22.41 15.46
CA LEU A 45 4.28 -23.30 15.19
C LEU A 45 4.64 -23.17 13.73
N PHE A 46 5.67 -22.38 13.43
CA PHE A 46 6.10 -22.19 12.04
C PHE A 46 6.70 -23.49 11.48
N THR A 47 6.24 -23.87 10.29
CA THR A 47 6.77 -25.01 9.52
C THR A 47 7.73 -24.49 8.44
N SER A 48 8.92 -25.08 8.36
CA SER A 48 9.94 -24.66 7.40
C SER A 48 9.49 -24.88 5.96
N GLY A 49 9.58 -23.84 5.14
CA GLY A 49 9.12 -23.83 3.75
C GLY A 49 7.67 -23.39 3.58
N ASP A 50 6.88 -23.30 4.65
CA ASP A 50 5.49 -22.90 4.58
C ASP A 50 5.32 -21.39 4.65
N ARG A 51 4.16 -20.93 4.16
CA ARG A 51 3.72 -19.55 4.30
C ARG A 51 3.12 -19.35 5.68
N ILE A 52 3.47 -18.21 6.29
CA ILE A 52 2.95 -17.82 7.61
C ILE A 52 1.48 -17.42 7.48
N THR A 53 0.68 -17.82 8.44
CA THR A 53 -0.73 -17.42 8.57
C THR A 53 -0.83 -15.93 8.90
N LEU A 54 -1.82 -15.26 8.34
CA LEU A 54 -2.02 -13.81 8.43
C LEU A 54 -3.50 -13.51 8.71
N PHE A 55 -3.90 -13.47 9.98
CA PHE A 55 -5.27 -13.13 10.35
C PHE A 55 -5.49 -11.62 10.29
N PRO A 56 -6.55 -11.13 9.62
CA PRO A 56 -6.83 -9.70 9.56
C PRO A 56 -7.21 -9.17 10.94
N SER A 57 -6.43 -8.20 11.44
CA SER A 57 -6.69 -7.46 12.68
C SER A 57 -7.41 -6.14 12.40
N VAL A 58 -6.98 -5.43 11.36
CA VAL A 58 -7.64 -4.22 10.85
C VAL A 58 -7.81 -4.37 9.35
N PRO A 59 -9.04 -4.60 8.86
CA PRO A 59 -9.29 -4.73 7.43
C PRO A 59 -9.30 -3.36 6.73
N ASP A 60 -8.89 -3.33 5.45
CA ASP A 60 -8.99 -2.15 4.60
C ASP A 60 -10.44 -2.01 4.03
N PRO A 61 -11.19 -0.96 4.38
CA PRO A 61 -12.54 -0.76 3.86
C PRO A 61 -12.56 -0.28 2.40
N THR A 62 -11.42 0.09 1.83
CA THR A 62 -11.33 0.60 0.45
C THR A 62 -11.19 -0.51 -0.60
N GLY A 63 -10.90 -1.75 -0.17
CA GLY A 63 -10.70 -2.90 -1.05
C GLY A 63 -9.36 -2.91 -1.80
N ASN A 64 -8.42 -2.05 -1.43
CA ASN A 64 -7.09 -2.04 -2.03
C ASN A 64 -6.16 -3.12 -1.46
N ILE A 65 -6.43 -3.53 -0.21
CA ILE A 65 -5.66 -4.52 0.54
C ILE A 65 -6.66 -5.54 1.09
N THR A 66 -6.69 -6.75 0.57
CA THR A 66 -7.68 -7.76 0.94
C THR A 66 -7.02 -9.10 1.26
N GLU A 67 -7.50 -9.78 2.29
CA GLU A 67 -7.14 -11.18 2.50
C GLU A 67 -7.68 -12.01 1.34
N SER A 68 -6.82 -12.72 0.62
CA SER A 68 -7.22 -13.65 -0.44
C SER A 68 -7.26 -15.10 0.06
N THR A 69 -6.34 -15.44 0.95
CA THR A 69 -6.32 -16.69 1.72
C THR A 69 -5.74 -16.41 3.09
N LEU A 70 -5.76 -17.39 4.02
CA LEU A 70 -5.15 -17.24 5.35
C LEU A 70 -3.64 -16.93 5.33
N THR A 71 -2.96 -17.11 4.20
CA THR A 71 -1.51 -16.89 4.05
C THR A 71 -1.17 -15.88 2.98
N GLU A 72 -2.16 -15.26 2.34
CA GLU A 72 -1.97 -14.38 1.20
C GLU A 72 -2.83 -13.13 1.29
N VAL A 73 -2.21 -11.99 1.00
CA VAL A 73 -2.86 -10.68 0.93
C VAL A 73 -2.79 -10.17 -0.50
N SER A 74 -3.95 -9.88 -1.10
CA SER A 74 -4.05 -9.25 -2.41
C SER A 74 -3.91 -7.74 -2.30
N LEU A 75 -3.04 -7.16 -3.12
CA LEU A 75 -2.78 -5.73 -3.23
C LEU A 75 -3.15 -5.26 -4.63
N THR A 76 -3.87 -4.15 -4.75
CA THR A 76 -4.07 -3.48 -6.05
C THR A 76 -2.79 -2.78 -6.51
N ALA A 77 -2.72 -2.36 -7.78
CA ALA A 77 -1.56 -1.60 -8.27
C ALA A 77 -1.30 -0.34 -7.43
N GLY A 78 -0.02 0.00 -7.21
CA GLY A 78 0.39 1.20 -6.46
C GLY A 78 1.61 1.02 -5.60
N TYR A 79 1.87 2.01 -4.75
CA TYR A 79 2.96 2.00 -3.77
C TYR A 79 2.43 1.70 -2.38
N TYR A 80 3.15 0.87 -1.64
CA TYR A 80 2.80 0.48 -0.28
C TYR A 80 3.99 0.62 0.66
N LEU A 81 3.80 1.25 1.81
CA LEU A 81 4.67 1.04 2.95
C LEU A 81 4.27 -0.30 3.57
N VAL A 82 5.21 -1.23 3.60
CA VAL A 82 5.06 -2.55 4.24
C VAL A 82 5.96 -2.57 5.45
N THR A 83 5.39 -2.92 6.60
CA THR A 83 6.14 -3.10 7.85
C THR A 83 5.73 -4.42 8.46
N TYR A 84 6.68 -5.27 8.80
CA TYR A 84 6.41 -6.49 9.52
C TYR A 84 7.47 -6.81 10.56
N SER A 85 7.06 -7.54 11.58
CA SER A 85 7.95 -8.12 12.57
C SER A 85 7.59 -9.59 12.80
N VAL A 86 8.60 -10.39 13.05
CA VAL A 86 8.47 -11.82 13.35
C VAL A 86 9.28 -12.13 14.59
N SER A 87 8.69 -12.88 15.50
CA SER A 87 9.41 -13.40 16.67
C SER A 87 9.08 -14.87 16.90
N ALA A 88 10.00 -15.60 17.49
CA ALA A 88 9.79 -16.96 17.97
C ALA A 88 10.80 -17.30 19.06
N ILE A 89 10.51 -18.34 19.86
CA ILE A 89 11.45 -18.93 20.79
C ILE A 89 12.09 -20.15 20.13
N LEU A 90 13.41 -20.13 20.00
CA LEU A 90 14.19 -21.25 19.48
C LEU A 90 14.66 -22.15 20.64
N ARG A 91 14.31 -23.44 20.56
CA ARG A 91 14.71 -24.44 21.58
C ARG A 91 16.23 -24.56 21.64
N ASP A 92 16.86 -24.72 20.50
CA ASP A 92 18.30 -24.89 20.32
C ASP A 92 18.89 -23.75 19.49
N PRO A 93 20.20 -23.49 19.56
CA PRO A 93 20.86 -22.49 18.72
C PRO A 93 20.56 -22.77 17.24
N ASN A 94 19.91 -21.83 16.59
CA ASN A 94 19.49 -21.96 15.20
C ASN A 94 19.22 -20.58 14.57
N TYR A 95 18.70 -20.56 13.36
CA TYR A 95 18.33 -19.32 12.67
C TYR A 95 16.85 -19.35 12.27
N ILE A 96 16.30 -18.16 12.08
CA ILE A 96 15.02 -17.94 11.39
C ILE A 96 15.29 -17.03 10.20
N GLN A 97 14.71 -17.39 9.08
CA GLN A 97 14.60 -16.54 7.90
C GLN A 97 13.14 -16.41 7.50
N VAL A 98 12.66 -15.17 7.34
CA VAL A 98 11.34 -14.91 6.79
C VAL A 98 11.51 -14.09 5.52
N THR A 99 10.95 -14.59 4.43
CA THR A 99 11.12 -14.03 3.10
C THR A 99 9.77 -13.56 2.56
N PRO A 100 9.61 -12.27 2.25
CA PRO A 100 8.45 -11.76 1.52
C PRO A 100 8.40 -12.27 0.09
N PHE A 101 7.19 -12.51 -0.40
CA PHE A 101 6.90 -12.83 -1.79
C PHE A 101 5.89 -11.81 -2.31
N TYR A 102 6.19 -11.14 -3.42
CA TYR A 102 5.29 -10.23 -4.13
C TYR A 102 5.76 -10.03 -5.58
N ASN A 103 4.91 -9.50 -6.44
CA ASN A 103 5.20 -9.33 -7.88
C ASN A 103 5.70 -10.61 -8.54
N GLY A 104 5.19 -11.78 -8.10
CA GLY A 104 5.53 -13.08 -8.66
C GLY A 104 6.90 -13.65 -8.26
N THR A 105 7.62 -13.04 -7.30
CA THR A 105 8.96 -13.50 -6.90
C THR A 105 9.23 -13.32 -5.40
N ALA A 106 10.19 -14.08 -4.87
CA ALA A 106 10.67 -13.96 -3.50
C ALA A 106 11.70 -12.84 -3.38
N HIS A 107 11.65 -12.09 -2.28
CA HIS A 107 12.46 -10.90 -2.03
C HIS A 107 13.30 -11.06 -0.76
N LEU A 108 14.48 -11.65 -0.90
CA LEU A 108 15.42 -11.84 0.22
C LEU A 108 15.94 -10.50 0.77
N GLU A 109 16.04 -9.48 -0.08
CA GLU A 109 16.52 -8.15 0.26
C GLU A 109 15.60 -7.38 1.22
N THR A 110 14.33 -7.75 1.29
CA THR A 110 13.35 -7.22 2.24
C THR A 110 12.99 -8.22 3.34
N GLY A 111 13.62 -9.39 3.31
CA GLY A 111 13.47 -10.44 4.30
C GLY A 111 14.17 -10.11 5.62
N VAL A 112 13.86 -10.88 6.64
CA VAL A 112 14.57 -10.87 7.93
C VAL A 112 15.32 -12.18 8.12
N TYR A 113 16.53 -12.07 8.66
CA TYR A 113 17.36 -13.22 9.06
C TYR A 113 17.98 -12.91 10.42
N PHE A 114 17.83 -13.83 11.36
CA PHE A 114 18.48 -13.73 12.65
C PHE A 114 18.80 -15.14 13.21
N ALA A 115 19.85 -15.22 14.00
CA ALA A 115 20.31 -16.47 14.59
C ALA A 115 20.50 -16.30 16.10
N THR A 116 20.32 -17.41 16.82
CA THR A 116 20.57 -17.50 18.26
C THR A 116 21.76 -18.40 18.54
N THR A 117 22.46 -18.17 19.65
CA THR A 117 23.64 -18.93 20.08
C THR A 117 23.44 -19.70 21.38
N ALA A 118 22.24 -19.60 21.99
CA ALA A 118 21.92 -20.28 23.23
C ALA A 118 20.54 -20.94 23.15
N ASN A 119 20.31 -21.98 23.95
CA ASN A 119 19.06 -22.70 24.06
C ASN A 119 17.97 -21.80 24.67
N GLY A 120 16.72 -21.97 24.23
CA GLY A 120 15.57 -21.23 24.76
C GLY A 120 15.61 -19.73 24.48
N SER A 121 16.28 -19.31 23.41
CA SER A 121 16.44 -17.89 23.07
C SER A 121 15.25 -17.37 22.30
N SER A 122 14.75 -16.20 22.70
CA SER A 122 13.84 -15.42 21.87
C SER A 122 14.60 -14.78 20.71
N ALA A 123 14.04 -14.91 19.52
CA ALA A 123 14.55 -14.33 18.30
C ALA A 123 13.51 -13.38 17.71
N VAL A 124 13.93 -12.18 17.34
CA VAL A 124 13.04 -11.13 16.79
C VAL A 124 13.71 -10.49 15.58
N GLY A 125 12.96 -10.37 14.49
CA GLY A 125 13.37 -9.63 13.32
C GLY A 125 12.24 -8.74 12.81
N ALA A 126 12.58 -7.59 12.25
CA ALA A 126 11.63 -6.67 11.66
C ALA A 126 12.19 -6.06 10.36
N SER A 127 11.31 -5.75 9.44
CA SER A 127 11.63 -5.07 8.19
C SER A 127 10.57 -4.03 7.85
N SER A 128 11.00 -2.95 7.21
CA SER A 128 10.12 -1.91 6.68
C SER A 128 10.66 -1.45 5.33
N PHE A 129 9.81 -1.45 4.32
CA PHE A 129 10.20 -1.10 2.95
C PHE A 129 9.04 -0.54 2.14
N ILE A 130 9.36 0.09 1.02
CA ILE A 130 8.36 0.50 0.03
C ILE A 130 8.26 -0.59 -1.03
N LEU A 131 7.05 -1.15 -1.17
CA LEU A 131 6.69 -2.07 -2.25
C LEU A 131 6.03 -1.27 -3.38
N TYR A 132 6.52 -1.43 -4.60
CA TYR A 132 5.84 -0.97 -5.80
C TYR A 132 5.19 -2.15 -6.51
N ALA A 133 3.87 -2.13 -6.64
CA ALA A 133 3.09 -3.09 -7.39
C ALA A 133 2.67 -2.43 -8.73
N PRO A 134 3.29 -2.78 -9.88
CA PRO A 134 2.92 -2.22 -11.18
C PRO A 134 1.51 -2.66 -11.63
N GLU A 135 1.07 -3.81 -11.16
CA GLU A 135 -0.27 -4.38 -11.32
C GLU A 135 -0.72 -5.02 -10.02
N ALA A 136 -1.93 -5.58 -9.99
CA ALA A 136 -2.40 -6.29 -8.82
C ALA A 136 -1.47 -7.47 -8.51
N THR A 137 -1.08 -7.63 -7.24
CA THR A 137 -0.16 -8.68 -6.80
C THR A 137 -0.63 -9.35 -5.52
N VAL A 138 -0.10 -10.54 -5.26
CA VAL A 138 -0.31 -11.27 -4.01
C VAL A 138 0.96 -11.16 -3.17
N PHE A 139 0.78 -10.82 -1.89
CA PHE A 139 1.85 -10.76 -0.90
C PHE A 139 1.72 -11.93 0.07
N SER A 140 2.85 -12.55 0.43
CA SER A 140 2.93 -13.56 1.49
C SER A 140 4.30 -13.51 2.17
N LEU A 141 4.41 -14.16 3.34
CA LEU A 141 5.65 -14.34 4.08
C LEU A 141 5.95 -15.86 4.18
N THR A 142 7.13 -16.28 3.77
CA THR A 142 7.57 -17.68 3.89
C THR A 142 8.58 -17.81 5.00
N TYR A 143 8.35 -18.77 5.89
CA TYR A 143 9.25 -19.11 6.99
C TYR A 143 10.26 -20.18 6.57
N ASN A 144 11.51 -20.01 6.99
CA ASN A 144 12.55 -21.04 6.94
C ASN A 144 13.33 -21.03 8.27
N GLY A 145 13.40 -22.17 8.92
CA GLY A 145 14.04 -22.31 10.23
C GLY A 145 13.74 -23.66 10.87
N PRO A 146 14.02 -23.82 12.18
CA PRO A 146 13.71 -25.06 12.87
C PRO A 146 12.20 -25.25 13.03
N GLU A 147 11.76 -26.50 12.94
CA GLU A 147 10.34 -26.87 13.09
C GLU A 147 9.87 -26.93 14.55
N ASP A 148 10.81 -26.84 15.50
CA ASP A 148 10.51 -26.85 16.95
C ASP A 148 10.53 -25.44 17.57
N SER A 149 10.48 -24.39 16.75
CA SER A 149 10.26 -23.03 17.23
C SER A 149 8.88 -22.92 17.90
N ARG A 150 8.79 -22.11 18.96
CA ARG A 150 7.57 -21.95 19.75
C ARG A 150 7.17 -20.48 19.82
N GLU A 151 5.87 -20.28 20.10
CA GLU A 151 5.33 -18.93 20.29
C GLU A 151 5.64 -18.00 19.11
N GLY A 152 5.52 -18.56 17.90
CA GLY A 152 5.67 -17.80 16.66
C GLY A 152 4.66 -16.67 16.64
N THR A 153 5.15 -15.46 16.38
CA THR A 153 4.29 -14.27 16.30
C THR A 153 4.69 -13.46 15.08
N VAL A 154 3.68 -13.00 14.35
CA VAL A 154 3.86 -12.07 13.22
C VAL A 154 2.92 -10.89 13.39
N THR A 155 3.43 -9.70 13.10
CA THR A 155 2.62 -8.52 12.83
C THR A 155 2.98 -8.00 11.45
N LEU A 156 2.00 -7.68 10.62
CA LEU A 156 2.19 -7.18 9.26
C LEU A 156 1.22 -6.03 9.01
N THR A 157 1.73 -4.90 8.54
CA THR A 157 0.93 -3.72 8.25
C THR A 157 1.25 -3.22 6.84
N PHE A 158 0.21 -2.86 6.11
CA PHE A 158 0.28 -2.17 4.84
C PHE A 158 -0.36 -0.79 4.95
N LEU A 159 0.29 0.19 4.35
CA LEU A 159 -0.27 1.52 4.10
C LEU A 159 -0.06 1.84 2.62
N LYS A 160 -1.15 2.01 1.87
CA LYS A 160 -1.07 2.42 0.47
C LYS A 160 -0.69 3.89 0.39
N LEU A 161 0.38 4.17 -0.32
CA LEU A 161 0.91 5.52 -0.51
C LEU A 161 0.24 6.18 -1.73
N ARG A 162 0.11 7.48 -1.68
CA ARG A 162 -0.28 8.27 -2.86
C ARG A 162 0.86 8.23 -3.87
N ALA A 163 0.52 8.01 -5.15
CA ALA A 163 1.51 8.12 -6.21
C ALA A 163 2.10 9.55 -6.22
N PRO A 164 3.39 9.71 -6.48
CA PRO A 164 3.95 11.04 -6.74
C PRO A 164 3.21 11.67 -7.92
N ALA A 165 2.94 12.97 -7.78
CA ALA A 165 2.29 13.77 -8.82
C ALA A 165 3.22 13.95 -10.03
#